data_5e45bf6d1688e310fb94712c145845ba
#
_entry.id   5e45bf6d1688e310fb94712c145845ba
#
_cell.length_a   1.000
_cell.length_b   1.000
_cell.length_c   1.000
_cell.angle_alpha   90.00
_cell.angle_beta   90.00
_cell.angle_gamma   90.00
#
_symmetry.space_group_name_H-M   'P 1'
#
loop_
_entity.id
_entity.type
_entity.pdbx_description
1 polymer ?
#
loop_
_entity_poly.entity_id
_entity_poly.type
_entity_poly.pdbx_seq_one_letter_code
_entity_poly.pdbx_strand_id
1 'polypeptide(L)'
;HPSYLILDEPSAGLDPIGRREIFSEIQRWHQEKGITVILVSHNMDDISRLASRLLVLSHGHIVLDGEPLNIFATQQQALHDAGVSVPPVTGALQYLQGRGFAVDDRVRTVEEGAQAIFDCLKGGKGHAH
;
A
#
# COMPACT_ATOMS: atom_id res chain seq x y z
N HIS A 1 24.72 16.59 -0.93
CA HIS A 1 24.89 15.64 -2.02
C HIS A 1 23.63 14.78 -2.16
N PRO A 2 22.55 15.35 -2.71
CA PRO A 2 21.32 14.59 -2.84
C PRO A 2 21.53 13.46 -3.84
N SER A 3 21.08 12.30 -3.44
CA SER A 3 21.13 11.13 -4.29
C SER A 3 19.70 10.64 -4.52
N TYR A 4 19.43 10.31 -5.76
CA TYR A 4 18.13 9.78 -6.16
C TYR A 4 18.35 8.43 -6.81
N LEU A 5 17.47 7.50 -6.53
CA LEU A 5 17.50 6.17 -7.12
C LEU A 5 16.13 5.89 -7.69
N ILE A 6 16.08 5.55 -8.97
CA ILE A 6 14.83 5.20 -9.64
C ILE A 6 14.84 3.71 -9.89
N LEU A 7 13.84 3.01 -9.37
CA LEU A 7 13.70 1.57 -9.54
C LEU A 7 12.39 1.27 -10.25
N ASP A 8 12.47 0.54 -11.36
CA ASP A 8 11.32 0.16 -12.15
C ASP A 8 11.04 -1.32 -11.92
N GLU A 9 9.90 -1.61 -11.28
CA GLU A 9 9.45 -2.96 -10.96
C GLU A 9 10.54 -3.81 -10.30
N PRO A 10 11.16 -3.32 -9.21
CA PRO A 10 12.35 -3.99 -8.66
C PRO A 10 12.09 -5.38 -8.11
N SER A 11 10.84 -5.70 -7.78
CA SER A 11 10.50 -7.02 -7.24
C SER A 11 9.98 -7.99 -8.31
N ALA A 12 9.90 -7.54 -9.57
CA ALA A 12 9.37 -8.39 -10.65
C ALA A 12 10.22 -9.64 -10.83
N GLY A 13 9.57 -10.79 -10.89
CA GLY A 13 10.24 -12.06 -11.11
C GLY A 13 10.94 -12.64 -9.89
N LEU A 14 10.86 -11.97 -8.75
CA LEU A 14 11.50 -12.47 -7.53
C LEU A 14 10.52 -13.33 -6.72
N ASP A 15 11.07 -14.35 -6.06
CA ASP A 15 10.32 -15.14 -5.10
C ASP A 15 10.09 -14.32 -3.80
N PRO A 16 9.27 -14.80 -2.85
CA PRO A 16 9.01 -14.04 -1.62
C PRO A 16 10.24 -13.69 -0.81
N ILE A 17 11.26 -14.54 -0.83
CA ILE A 17 12.51 -14.26 -0.09
C ILE A 17 13.26 -13.14 -0.78
N GLY A 18 13.40 -13.23 -2.11
CA GLY A 18 14.08 -12.20 -2.90
C GLY A 18 13.37 -10.86 -2.79
N ARG A 19 12.04 -10.85 -2.78
CA ARG A 19 11.28 -9.62 -2.59
C ARG A 19 11.58 -8.97 -1.23
N ARG A 20 11.61 -9.76 -0.18
CA ARG A 20 11.93 -9.22 1.16
C ARG A 20 13.34 -8.66 1.22
N GLU A 21 14.28 -9.33 0.57
CA GLU A 21 15.66 -8.88 0.54
C GLU A 21 15.79 -7.53 -0.18
N ILE A 22 15.19 -7.39 -1.36
CA ILE A 22 15.28 -6.12 -2.09
C ILE A 22 14.55 -5.00 -1.35
N PHE A 23 13.42 -5.28 -0.70
CA PHE A 23 12.69 -4.28 0.06
C PHE A 23 13.50 -3.82 1.27
N SER A 24 14.18 -4.73 1.95
CA SER A 24 15.06 -4.38 3.06
C SER A 24 16.20 -3.48 2.60
N GLU A 25 16.79 -3.77 1.45
CA GLU A 25 17.85 -2.95 0.88
C GLU A 25 17.34 -1.55 0.52
N ILE A 26 16.17 -1.45 -0.09
CA ILE A 26 15.58 -0.17 -0.44
C ILE A 26 15.35 0.67 0.81
N GLN A 27 14.77 0.08 1.84
CA GLN A 27 14.54 0.77 3.10
C GLN A 27 15.85 1.22 3.75
N ARG A 28 16.87 0.36 3.70
CA ARG A 28 18.18 0.67 4.26
C ARG A 28 18.82 1.86 3.54
N TRP A 29 18.77 1.87 2.21
CA TRP A 29 19.32 2.97 1.43
C TRP A 29 18.65 4.29 1.79
N HIS A 30 17.34 4.26 1.93
CA HIS A 30 16.59 5.46 2.28
C HIS A 30 16.90 5.93 3.70
N GLN A 31 16.86 5.02 4.65
CA GLN A 31 17.00 5.36 6.07
C GLN A 31 18.43 5.68 6.48
N GLU A 32 19.38 4.88 6.02
CA GLU A 32 20.77 5.01 6.45
C GLU A 32 21.58 5.95 5.58
N LYS A 33 21.30 6.00 4.30
CA LYS A 33 22.09 6.79 3.35
C LYS A 33 21.39 8.05 2.88
N GLY A 34 20.18 8.28 3.30
CA GLY A 34 19.42 9.46 2.92
C GLY A 34 19.09 9.52 1.43
N ILE A 35 19.10 8.39 0.74
CA ILE A 35 18.78 8.34 -0.68
C ILE A 35 17.26 8.47 -0.87
N THR A 36 16.87 9.36 -1.76
CA THR A 36 15.46 9.45 -2.17
C THR A 36 15.23 8.37 -3.21
N VAL A 37 14.29 7.48 -2.92
CA VAL A 37 13.97 6.36 -3.81
C VAL A 37 12.65 6.61 -4.50
N ILE A 38 12.68 6.53 -5.83
CA ILE A 38 11.47 6.60 -6.66
C ILE A 38 11.21 5.20 -7.17
N LEU A 39 10.06 4.66 -6.76
CA LEU A 39 9.69 3.29 -7.06
C LEU A 39 8.55 3.31 -8.08
N VAL A 40 8.77 2.68 -9.23
CA VAL A 40 7.72 2.51 -10.24
C VAL A 40 7.23 1.08 -10.15
N SER A 41 5.94 0.90 -9.89
CA SER A 41 5.39 -0.43 -9.68
C SER A 41 3.89 -0.46 -10.02
N HIS A 42 3.45 -1.61 -10.51
CA HIS A 42 2.03 -1.91 -10.66
C HIS A 42 1.49 -2.66 -9.43
N ASN A 43 2.36 -3.02 -8.51
CA ASN A 43 1.99 -3.80 -7.35
C ASN A 43 1.72 -2.87 -6.17
N MET A 44 0.45 -2.72 -5.83
CA MET A 44 0.06 -1.81 -4.75
C MET A 44 0.44 -2.33 -3.37
N ASP A 45 0.67 -3.64 -3.21
CA ASP A 45 1.24 -4.16 -1.97
C ASP A 45 2.64 -3.59 -1.71
N ASP A 46 3.46 -3.53 -2.75
CA ASP A 46 4.80 -2.97 -2.64
C ASP A 46 4.74 -1.48 -2.31
N ILE A 47 3.87 -0.75 -2.99
CA ILE A 47 3.66 0.67 -2.74
C ILE A 47 3.19 0.90 -1.31
N SER A 48 2.20 0.13 -0.86
CA SER A 48 1.66 0.24 0.49
C SER A 48 2.74 0.01 1.55
N ARG A 49 3.62 -0.95 1.28
CA ARG A 49 4.67 -1.34 2.23
C ARG A 49 5.82 -0.34 2.28
N LEU A 50 6.20 0.23 1.14
CA LEU A 50 7.45 0.98 1.02
C LEU A 50 7.27 2.50 0.88
N ALA A 51 6.20 2.95 0.23
CA ALA A 51 6.10 4.35 -0.17
C ALA A 51 5.48 5.23 0.90
N SER A 52 6.03 6.43 1.04
CA SER A 52 5.42 7.47 1.88
C SER A 52 4.59 8.43 1.04
N ARG A 53 4.77 8.42 -0.27
CA ARG A 53 4.02 9.28 -1.19
C ARG A 53 3.72 8.48 -2.46
N LEU A 54 2.49 8.54 -2.90
CA LEU A 54 2.03 7.86 -4.11
C LEU A 54 1.60 8.89 -5.15
N LEU A 55 2.15 8.73 -6.35
CA LEU A 55 1.71 9.48 -7.52
C LEU A 55 1.07 8.48 -8.48
N VAL A 56 -0.17 8.72 -8.87
CA VAL A 56 -0.85 7.90 -9.85
C VAL A 56 -0.93 8.66 -11.16
N LEU A 57 -0.42 8.04 -12.22
CA LEU A 57 -0.41 8.64 -13.55
C LEU A 57 -1.43 7.95 -14.44
N SER A 58 -2.11 8.75 -15.26
CA SER A 58 -3.03 8.25 -16.26
C SER A 58 -3.00 9.19 -17.47
N HIS A 59 -2.83 8.60 -18.64
CA HIS A 59 -2.78 9.34 -19.91
C HIS A 59 -1.76 10.48 -19.88
N GLY A 60 -0.59 10.23 -19.26
CA GLY A 60 0.48 11.21 -19.21
C GLY A 60 0.32 12.32 -18.17
N HIS A 61 -0.68 12.22 -17.32
CA HIS A 61 -0.95 13.22 -16.27
C HIS A 61 -0.96 12.58 -14.90
N ILE A 62 -0.55 13.35 -13.90
CA ILE A 62 -0.70 12.95 -12.51
C ILE A 62 -2.14 13.20 -12.09
N VAL A 63 -2.86 12.13 -11.79
CA VAL A 63 -4.28 12.22 -11.41
C VAL A 63 -4.49 12.14 -9.91
N LEU A 64 -3.54 11.53 -9.17
CA LEU A 64 -3.57 11.46 -7.72
C LEU A 64 -2.18 11.67 -7.16
N ASP A 65 -2.09 12.32 -6.02
CA ASP A 65 -0.84 12.58 -5.32
C ASP A 65 -1.16 12.67 -3.83
N GLY A 66 -0.53 11.82 -3.04
CA GLY A 66 -0.74 11.86 -1.60
C GLY A 66 -0.17 10.64 -0.89
N GLU A 67 -0.54 10.51 0.37
CA GLU A 67 -0.14 9.36 1.16
C GLU A 67 -0.90 8.11 0.66
N PRO A 68 -0.19 6.98 0.45
CA PRO A 68 -0.84 5.79 -0.12
C PRO A 68 -2.07 5.32 0.65
N LEU A 69 -1.97 5.19 1.96
CA LEU A 69 -3.09 4.66 2.74
C LEU A 69 -4.31 5.57 2.69
N ASN A 70 -4.08 6.87 2.66
CA ASN A 70 -5.17 7.83 2.53
C ASN A 70 -5.83 7.74 1.15
N ILE A 71 -5.02 7.61 0.10
CA ILE A 71 -5.54 7.46 -1.26
C ILE A 71 -6.35 6.18 -1.39
N PHE A 72 -5.84 5.07 -0.87
CA PHE A 72 -6.56 3.79 -0.92
C PHE A 72 -7.89 3.84 -0.16
N ALA A 73 -7.95 4.62 0.91
CA ALA A 73 -9.16 4.71 1.74
C ALA A 73 -10.19 5.69 1.17
N THR A 74 -9.75 6.77 0.54
CA THR A 74 -10.65 7.87 0.19
C THR A 74 -10.82 8.12 -1.31
N GLN A 75 -9.90 7.62 -2.15
CA GLN A 75 -9.89 7.90 -3.59
C GLN A 75 -10.14 6.64 -4.42
N GLN A 76 -11.03 5.78 -3.95
CA GLN A 76 -11.29 4.49 -4.57
C GLN A 76 -11.78 4.61 -6.01
N GLN A 77 -12.69 5.56 -6.27
CA GLN A 77 -13.22 5.74 -7.61
C GLN A 77 -12.16 6.26 -8.57
N ALA A 78 -11.35 7.22 -8.12
CA ALA A 78 -10.28 7.76 -8.97
C ALA A 78 -9.23 6.70 -9.30
N LEU A 79 -8.92 5.82 -8.34
CA LEU A 79 -8.03 4.68 -8.60
C LEU A 79 -8.63 3.73 -9.62
N HIS A 80 -9.89 3.40 -9.45
CA HIS A 80 -10.58 2.52 -10.40
C HIS A 80 -10.57 3.12 -11.80
N ASP A 81 -10.85 4.39 -11.93
CA ASP A 81 -10.86 5.09 -13.22
C ASP A 81 -9.47 5.12 -13.86
N ALA A 82 -8.42 5.14 -13.05
CA ALA A 82 -7.04 5.09 -13.53
C ALA A 82 -6.56 3.66 -13.80
N GLY A 83 -7.38 2.66 -13.55
CA GLY A 83 -7.02 1.26 -13.75
C GLY A 83 -6.12 0.69 -12.66
N VAL A 84 -6.14 1.29 -11.47
CA VAL A 84 -5.30 0.87 -10.36
C VAL A 84 -6.16 0.20 -9.30
N SER A 85 -5.76 -0.97 -8.85
CA SER A 85 -6.44 -1.70 -7.77
C SER A 85 -5.74 -1.44 -6.45
N VAL A 86 -6.52 -1.30 -5.38
CA VAL A 86 -5.95 -1.24 -4.03
C VAL A 86 -5.27 -2.58 -3.70
N PRO A 87 -4.36 -2.61 -2.71
CA PRO A 87 -3.80 -3.90 -2.28
C PRO A 87 -4.92 -4.88 -1.90
N PRO A 88 -4.75 -6.18 -2.18
CA PRO A 88 -5.79 -7.17 -1.87
C PRO A 88 -6.25 -7.16 -0.41
N VAL A 89 -5.34 -6.96 0.55
CA VAL A 89 -5.73 -6.89 1.95
C VAL A 89 -6.62 -5.67 2.21
N THR A 90 -6.29 -4.54 1.61
CA THR A 90 -7.11 -3.32 1.72
C THR A 90 -8.49 -3.55 1.12
N GLY A 91 -8.54 -4.18 -0.04
CA GLY A 91 -9.82 -4.51 -0.68
C GLY A 91 -10.69 -5.42 0.18
N ALA A 92 -10.07 -6.40 0.83
CA ALA A 92 -10.80 -7.29 1.73
C ALA A 92 -11.38 -6.53 2.93
N LEU A 93 -10.59 -5.62 3.50
CA LEU A 93 -11.07 -4.82 4.63
C LEU A 93 -12.19 -3.88 4.21
N GLN A 94 -12.09 -3.27 3.04
CA GLN A 94 -13.14 -2.40 2.49
C GLN A 94 -14.42 -3.19 2.22
N TYR A 95 -14.29 -4.42 1.75
CA TYR A 95 -15.46 -5.29 1.58
C TYR A 95 -16.16 -5.53 2.92
N LEU A 96 -15.38 -5.81 3.97
CA LEU A 96 -15.94 -6.00 5.31
C LEU A 96 -16.61 -4.75 5.83
N GLN A 97 -16.03 -3.58 5.58
CA GLN A 97 -16.67 -2.31 5.96
C GLN A 97 -18.02 -2.16 5.27
N GLY A 98 -18.11 -2.52 3.99
CA GLY A 98 -19.36 -2.47 3.25
C GLY A 98 -20.41 -3.44 3.79
N ARG A 99 -20.00 -4.45 4.53
CA ARG A 99 -20.89 -5.42 5.18
C ARG A 99 -21.22 -5.05 6.62
N GLY A 100 -20.77 -3.88 7.08
CA GLY A 100 -21.09 -3.40 8.40
C GLY A 100 -20.06 -3.66 9.49
N PHE A 101 -18.92 -4.24 9.15
CA PHE A 101 -17.86 -4.48 10.13
C PHE A 101 -17.04 -3.21 10.33
N ALA A 102 -16.72 -2.92 11.60
CA ALA A 102 -15.93 -1.75 11.95
C ALA A 102 -14.44 -2.08 11.92
N VAL A 103 -13.92 -2.33 10.73
CA VAL A 103 -12.48 -2.61 10.53
C VAL A 103 -11.80 -1.38 9.95
N ASP A 104 -10.52 -1.18 10.32
CA ASP A 104 -9.70 -0.14 9.74
C ASP A 104 -9.06 -0.68 8.47
N ASP A 105 -9.23 0.03 7.34
CA ASP A 105 -8.65 -0.37 6.06
C ASP A 105 -7.30 0.30 5.80
N ARG A 106 -6.79 1.10 6.72
CA ARG A 106 -5.50 1.79 6.57
C ARG A 106 -4.38 0.91 7.09
N VAL A 107 -4.05 -0.11 6.31
CA VAL A 107 -3.03 -1.09 6.68
C VAL A 107 -1.99 -1.16 5.57
N ARG A 108 -0.73 -1.42 5.95
CA ARG A 108 0.36 -1.53 4.99
C ARG A 108 0.66 -2.96 4.57
N THR A 109 0.30 -3.93 5.41
CA THR A 109 0.67 -5.32 5.20
C THR A 109 -0.50 -6.23 5.49
N VAL A 110 -0.39 -7.48 4.99
CA VAL A 110 -1.37 -8.52 5.27
C VAL A 110 -1.47 -8.77 6.77
N GLU A 111 -0.34 -8.74 7.47
CA GLU A 111 -0.28 -8.96 8.91
C GLU A 111 -1.05 -7.88 9.66
N GLU A 112 -0.90 -6.63 9.25
CA GLU A 112 -1.68 -5.54 9.84
C GLU A 112 -3.16 -5.70 9.56
N GLY A 113 -3.51 -6.15 8.36
CA GLY A 113 -4.89 -6.43 7.99
C GLY A 113 -5.50 -7.54 8.82
N ALA A 114 -4.75 -8.62 9.02
CA ALA A 114 -5.20 -9.72 9.87
C ALA A 114 -5.42 -9.24 11.31
N GLN A 115 -4.53 -8.40 11.81
CA GLN A 115 -4.68 -7.83 13.15
C GLN A 115 -5.91 -6.95 13.25
N ALA A 116 -6.19 -6.15 12.22
CA ALA A 116 -7.38 -5.29 12.19
C ALA A 116 -8.66 -6.13 12.26
N ILE A 117 -8.70 -7.25 11.53
CA ILE A 117 -9.86 -8.15 11.56
C ILE A 117 -9.98 -8.79 12.94
N PHE A 118 -8.86 -9.27 13.49
CA PHE A 118 -8.86 -9.87 14.81
C PHE A 118 -9.38 -8.89 15.88
N ASP A 119 -8.89 -7.66 15.84
CA ASP A 119 -9.32 -6.62 16.79
C ASP A 119 -10.81 -6.30 16.63
N CYS A 120 -11.30 -6.28 15.40
CA CYS A 120 -12.71 -6.06 15.12
C CYS A 120 -13.56 -7.18 15.72
N LEU A 121 -13.16 -8.45 15.50
CA LEU A 121 -13.88 -9.60 16.02
C LEU A 121 -13.84 -9.63 17.53
N LYS A 122 -12.71 -9.27 18.12
CA LYS A 122 -12.52 -9.26 19.55
C LYS A 122 -13.36 -8.18 20.21
N GLY A 123 -13.34 -6.96 19.64
CA GLY A 123 -14.17 -5.86 20.09
C GLY A 123 -15.59 -5.94 19.56
N GLY A 124 -15.80 -6.81 18.57
CA GLY A 124 -17.07 -6.93 17.85
C GLY A 124 -18.22 -7.46 18.69
N LYS A 125 -17.92 -8.00 19.84
CA LYS A 125 -18.98 -8.37 20.80
C LYS A 125 -19.85 -7.19 21.13
N GLY A 126 -19.25 -6.00 21.13
CA GLY A 126 -19.96 -4.78 21.44
C GLY A 126 -20.75 -4.22 20.28
N HIS A 127 -20.46 -4.67 19.04
CA HIS A 127 -21.14 -4.12 17.87
C HIS A 127 -21.38 -5.18 16.78
N ALA A 128 -21.39 -6.40 17.16
CA ALA A 128 -21.79 -7.49 16.28
C ALA A 128 -23.31 -7.63 16.30
N HIS A 129 -23.96 -6.54 16.28
CA HIS A 129 -25.42 -6.51 16.32
C HIS A 129 -26.00 -5.42 15.51
#